data_2290d0e84675ad7ef3843264556b5587
#
_entry.id   2290d0e84675ad7ef3843264556b5587
#
_cell.length_a   1.000
_cell.length_b   1.000
_cell.length_c   1.000
_cell.angle_alpha   90.00
_cell.angle_beta   90.00
_cell.angle_gamma   90.00
#
_symmetry.space_group_name_H-M   'P 1'
#
loop_
_entity.id
_entity.type
_entity.pdbx_description
1 polymer ?
#
loop_
_entity_poly.entity_id
_entity_poly.type
_entity_poly.pdbx_seq_one_letter_code
_entity_poly.pdbx_strand_id
1 'polypeptide(L)'
;MNKRLLLILAFALCHLSFCVAQSWKMTITKNDGTTLELSANDVKEISFSEEPLPTLPDQNVDQIIIKEVYCGGCPMDDGSGFFQADKCIILYNNCPQKIVANNLCFGFCTPYNSNGNNRNYDDAGQLVYEAEDFTPALNGIWYFPGSLVIEPWSQVVVNVHGAINNTLTYSQSVNYANADYYCMYDPESGYNQTSYYPTPADIIPTSHYLRAVKYGQGKAWPLSVFSPALFIFQMQDATPLEYGMNADNLWYSPGEAHDAIHANIRIPNEWIIDGVEVYSAAEKEKNLKRLTADIDAGYVYLTNKLGHSLYRNVDQEETEAMPENAGKLVYGYADDPSGIDAEASIRRGAHIMYRDWNDSTGDFHERQKCSLRE
;
A
#
# COMPACT_ATOMS: atom_id res chain seq x y z
N MET A 1 -79.75 -20.92 -6.85
CA MET A 1 -78.37 -20.39 -6.84
C MET A 1 -77.42 -21.39 -6.17
N ASN A 2 -76.50 -21.95 -6.91
CA ASN A 2 -75.78 -23.14 -6.56
C ASN A 2 -74.71 -22.80 -5.43
N LYS A 3 -74.77 -23.53 -4.30
CA LYS A 3 -73.84 -23.31 -3.15
C LYS A 3 -72.37 -23.25 -3.54
N ARG A 4 -71.96 -23.90 -4.62
CA ARG A 4 -70.61 -23.83 -5.19
C ARG A 4 -70.30 -22.49 -5.83
N LEU A 5 -71.31 -21.79 -6.40
CA LEU A 5 -71.09 -20.44 -6.97
C LEU A 5 -70.87 -19.38 -5.87
N LEU A 6 -71.56 -19.54 -4.75
CA LEU A 6 -71.41 -18.64 -3.58
C LEU A 6 -70.07 -18.79 -2.93
N LEU A 7 -69.47 -20.04 -2.88
CA LEU A 7 -68.19 -20.27 -2.35
C LEU A 7 -67.05 -19.69 -3.21
N ILE A 8 -67.19 -19.77 -4.53
CA ILE A 8 -66.25 -19.22 -5.49
C ILE A 8 -66.26 -17.66 -5.42
N LEU A 9 -67.45 -17.07 -5.29
CA LEU A 9 -67.56 -15.61 -5.15
C LEU A 9 -67.02 -15.12 -3.81
N ALA A 10 -67.22 -15.89 -2.73
CA ALA A 10 -66.61 -15.56 -1.41
C ALA A 10 -65.08 -15.68 -1.43
N PHE A 11 -64.53 -16.69 -2.13
CA PHE A 11 -63.10 -16.83 -2.30
C PHE A 11 -62.49 -15.74 -3.18
N ALA A 12 -63.15 -15.32 -4.25
CA ALA A 12 -62.75 -14.21 -5.10
C ALA A 12 -62.79 -12.86 -4.38
N LEU A 13 -63.81 -12.65 -3.52
CA LEU A 13 -63.89 -11.45 -2.67
C LEU A 13 -62.88 -11.43 -1.53
N CYS A 14 -62.52 -12.59 -0.96
CA CYS A 14 -61.43 -12.67 0.02
C CYS A 14 -60.04 -12.42 -0.59
N HIS A 15 -59.81 -12.77 -1.85
CA HIS A 15 -58.57 -12.46 -2.54
C HIS A 15 -58.45 -11.00 -2.97
N LEU A 16 -59.56 -10.28 -3.13
CA LEU A 16 -59.56 -8.86 -3.45
C LEU A 16 -59.34 -7.95 -2.23
N SER A 17 -59.41 -8.49 -1.01
CA SER A 17 -59.21 -7.70 0.21
C SER A 17 -57.78 -7.64 0.74
N PHE A 18 -56.80 -8.28 0.08
CA PHE A 18 -55.40 -8.31 0.51
C PHE A 18 -54.44 -7.64 -0.49
N CYS A 19 -54.91 -6.86 -1.43
CA CYS A 19 -54.04 -5.87 -2.08
C CYS A 19 -53.94 -4.62 -1.20
N VAL A 20 -53.33 -4.74 -0.03
CA VAL A 20 -52.73 -3.59 0.61
C VAL A 20 -51.60 -3.19 -0.31
N ALA A 21 -51.74 -2.06 -0.99
CA ALA A 21 -50.69 -1.49 -1.78
C ALA A 21 -49.52 -1.24 -0.82
N GLN A 22 -48.53 -2.13 -0.83
CA GLN A 22 -47.32 -1.96 -0.06
C GLN A 22 -46.56 -0.77 -0.65
N SER A 23 -46.52 0.33 0.07
CA SER A 23 -45.68 1.47 -0.31
C SER A 23 -44.31 1.24 0.24
N TRP A 24 -43.33 1.12 -0.65
CA TRP A 24 -41.92 1.03 -0.29
C TRP A 24 -41.35 2.42 -0.17
N LYS A 25 -40.54 2.63 0.88
CA LYS A 25 -39.75 3.83 1.07
C LYS A 25 -38.27 3.48 0.96
N MET A 26 -37.50 4.34 0.31
CA MET A 26 -36.04 4.33 0.37
C MET A 26 -35.62 5.33 1.45
N THR A 27 -34.80 4.90 2.38
CA THR A 27 -34.22 5.76 3.43
C THR A 27 -32.71 5.83 3.22
N ILE A 28 -32.19 7.02 2.98
CA ILE A 28 -30.76 7.29 2.90
C ILE A 28 -30.35 7.95 4.21
N THR A 29 -29.49 7.28 4.98
CA THR A 29 -28.91 7.82 6.20
C THR A 29 -27.52 8.38 5.89
N LYS A 30 -27.30 9.67 6.14
CA LYS A 30 -25.99 10.32 5.98
C LYS A 30 -25.08 10.06 7.17
N ASN A 31 -23.79 10.24 6.97
CA ASN A 31 -22.79 10.08 8.04
C ASN A 31 -22.99 11.03 9.24
N ASP A 32 -23.65 12.16 9.04
CA ASP A 32 -24.04 13.09 10.09
C ASP A 32 -25.30 12.65 10.88
N GLY A 33 -25.85 11.46 10.54
CA GLY A 33 -27.05 10.89 11.15
C GLY A 33 -28.36 11.44 10.60
N THR A 34 -28.34 12.39 9.67
CA THR A 34 -29.54 12.88 9.00
C THR A 34 -30.07 11.86 7.99
N THR A 35 -31.38 11.79 7.84
CA THR A 35 -32.04 10.86 6.92
C THR A 35 -32.82 11.59 5.84
N LEU A 36 -32.78 11.04 4.62
CA LEU A 36 -33.66 11.41 3.50
C LEU A 36 -34.58 10.22 3.20
N GLU A 37 -35.88 10.45 3.27
CA GLU A 37 -36.87 9.43 2.89
C GLU A 37 -37.51 9.79 1.53
N LEU A 38 -37.55 8.84 0.64
CA LEU A 38 -38.18 8.93 -0.67
C LEU A 38 -39.21 7.79 -0.84
N SER A 39 -40.37 8.09 -1.43
CA SER A 39 -41.26 7.00 -1.88
C SER A 39 -40.59 6.26 -3.04
N ALA A 40 -40.57 4.93 -3.00
CA ALA A 40 -39.98 4.16 -4.10
C ALA A 40 -40.69 4.42 -5.44
N ASN A 41 -41.96 4.86 -5.43
CA ASN A 41 -42.71 5.22 -6.63
C ASN A 41 -42.22 6.54 -7.25
N ASP A 42 -41.53 7.39 -6.49
CA ASP A 42 -41.00 8.68 -6.97
C ASP A 42 -39.56 8.53 -7.49
N VAL A 43 -38.94 7.35 -7.31
CA VAL A 43 -37.58 7.05 -7.74
C VAL A 43 -37.64 6.31 -9.08
N LYS A 44 -37.17 6.96 -10.13
CA LYS A 44 -37.05 6.36 -11.45
C LYS A 44 -35.83 5.48 -11.60
N GLU A 45 -34.72 5.92 -11.02
CA GLU A 45 -33.41 5.28 -11.15
C GLU A 45 -32.53 5.70 -10.00
N ILE A 46 -31.70 4.80 -9.51
CA ILE A 46 -30.60 5.09 -8.58
C ILE A 46 -29.33 4.80 -9.34
N SER A 47 -28.53 5.82 -9.58
CA SER A 47 -27.20 5.70 -10.16
C SER A 47 -26.16 6.17 -9.15
N PHE A 48 -25.03 5.48 -9.13
CA PHE A 48 -23.85 5.89 -8.37
C PHE A 48 -22.80 6.30 -9.38
N SER A 49 -22.23 7.49 -9.22
CA SER A 49 -21.07 7.94 -9.98
C SER A 49 -19.93 8.12 -9.00
N GLU A 50 -18.74 7.69 -9.40
CA GLU A 50 -17.53 7.99 -8.65
C GLU A 50 -17.14 9.45 -8.94
N GLU A 51 -17.10 10.28 -7.90
CA GLU A 51 -16.54 11.62 -8.05
C GLU A 51 -15.01 11.50 -7.88
N PRO A 52 -14.22 12.13 -8.77
CA PRO A 52 -12.79 12.18 -8.61
C PRO A 52 -12.42 12.76 -7.24
N LEU A 53 -11.47 12.16 -6.54
CA LEU A 53 -10.97 12.72 -5.30
C LEU A 53 -10.31 14.07 -5.57
N PRO A 54 -10.36 15.02 -4.62
CA PRO A 54 -9.77 16.34 -4.80
C PRO A 54 -8.29 16.25 -5.13
N THR A 55 -7.84 17.03 -6.09
CA THR A 55 -6.43 17.23 -6.40
C THR A 55 -6.02 18.64 -5.97
N LEU A 56 -4.93 18.71 -5.22
CA LEU A 56 -4.30 19.96 -4.78
C LEU A 56 -3.00 20.15 -5.56
N PRO A 57 -2.46 21.37 -5.66
CA PRO A 57 -1.12 21.56 -6.25
C PRO A 57 -0.05 20.79 -5.47
N ASP A 58 0.87 20.16 -6.20
CA ASP A 58 2.00 19.42 -5.59
C ASP A 58 2.91 20.35 -4.79
N GLN A 59 3.39 19.84 -3.64
CA GLN A 59 4.28 20.57 -2.74
C GLN A 59 5.22 19.59 -2.03
N ASN A 60 6.52 19.88 -2.04
CA ASN A 60 7.56 19.17 -1.27
C ASN A 60 7.56 17.63 -1.44
N VAL A 61 7.21 17.13 -2.63
CA VAL A 61 7.03 15.70 -2.90
C VAL A 61 8.34 14.91 -2.73
N ASP A 62 9.46 15.53 -3.02
CA ASP A 62 10.82 15.03 -2.86
C ASP A 62 11.23 14.77 -1.39
N GLN A 63 10.41 15.23 -0.45
CA GLN A 63 10.62 15.00 0.99
C GLN A 63 9.83 13.79 1.54
N ILE A 64 9.15 13.04 0.67
CA ILE A 64 8.52 11.78 1.05
C ILE A 64 9.59 10.70 1.06
N ILE A 65 9.72 9.99 2.20
CA ILE A 65 10.60 8.85 2.32
C ILE A 65 9.83 7.60 2.74
N ILE A 66 10.38 6.43 2.41
CA ILE A 66 9.96 5.16 2.98
C ILE A 66 10.60 5.05 4.35
N LYS A 67 9.81 5.25 5.42
CA LYS A 67 10.29 5.15 6.80
C LYS A 67 10.47 3.71 7.25
N GLU A 68 9.52 2.84 6.91
CA GLU A 68 9.54 1.45 7.33
C GLU A 68 8.94 0.54 6.26
N VAL A 69 9.61 -0.59 6.03
CA VAL A 69 9.11 -1.69 5.19
C VAL A 69 8.92 -2.92 6.04
N TYR A 70 7.66 -3.33 6.23
CA TYR A 70 7.30 -4.56 6.88
C TYR A 70 6.72 -5.53 5.84
N CYS A 71 7.53 -6.46 5.35
CA CYS A 71 7.15 -7.35 4.25
C CYS A 71 7.39 -8.84 4.51
N GLY A 72 8.16 -9.18 5.55
CA GLY A 72 8.60 -10.55 5.83
C GLY A 72 7.55 -11.47 6.42
N GLY A 73 6.39 -10.95 6.85
CA GLY A 73 5.36 -11.70 7.56
C GLY A 73 5.73 -12.04 9.01
N CYS A 74 4.78 -12.53 9.78
CA CYS A 74 4.97 -12.87 11.20
C CYS A 74 4.72 -14.35 11.48
N PRO A 75 5.26 -14.92 12.61
CA PRO A 75 4.96 -16.28 13.03
C PRO A 75 3.45 -16.50 13.28
N MET A 76 2.96 -17.68 12.96
CA MET A 76 1.63 -18.12 13.39
C MET A 76 1.68 -18.60 14.85
N ASP A 77 0.62 -18.36 15.62
CA ASP A 77 0.56 -18.64 17.06
C ASP A 77 0.68 -20.14 17.39
N ASP A 78 0.27 -21.01 16.47
CA ASP A 78 0.35 -22.46 16.59
C ASP A 78 1.72 -23.04 16.17
N GLY A 79 2.65 -22.22 15.72
CA GLY A 79 3.97 -22.63 15.23
C GLY A 79 3.96 -23.39 13.91
N SER A 80 2.83 -23.48 13.21
CA SER A 80 2.71 -24.22 11.94
C SER A 80 3.41 -23.53 10.76
N GLY A 81 3.78 -22.26 10.90
CA GLY A 81 4.39 -21.49 9.84
C GLY A 81 4.38 -19.98 10.11
N PHE A 82 4.18 -19.20 9.05
CA PHE A 82 4.13 -17.76 9.16
C PHE A 82 2.98 -17.18 8.31
N PHE A 83 2.43 -16.08 8.78
CA PHE A 83 1.40 -15.32 8.08
C PHE A 83 2.07 -14.35 7.08
N GLN A 84 2.15 -14.77 5.83
CA GLN A 84 2.88 -14.02 4.79
C GLN A 84 2.18 -12.76 4.30
N ALA A 85 0.88 -12.61 4.56
CA ALA A 85 0.11 -11.43 4.17
C ALA A 85 0.23 -10.26 5.16
N ASP A 86 1.01 -10.43 6.25
CA ASP A 86 1.26 -9.36 7.21
C ASP A 86 2.31 -8.39 6.66
N LYS A 87 1.85 -7.32 6.00
CA LYS A 87 2.70 -6.39 5.29
C LYS A 87 2.16 -4.96 5.33
N CYS A 88 3.06 -4.01 5.56
CA CYS A 88 2.79 -2.59 5.35
C CYS A 88 4.04 -1.84 4.89
N ILE A 89 3.80 -0.66 4.32
CA ILE A 89 4.81 0.34 3.98
C ILE A 89 4.41 1.61 4.72
N ILE A 90 5.36 2.22 5.42
CA ILE A 90 5.14 3.47 6.11
C ILE A 90 5.92 4.56 5.38
N LEU A 91 5.18 5.54 4.86
CA LEU A 91 5.74 6.76 4.29
C LEU A 91 5.86 7.82 5.40
N TYR A 92 6.80 8.73 5.24
CA TYR A 92 7.04 9.79 6.21
C TYR A 92 7.34 11.11 5.52
N ASN A 93 6.85 12.19 6.09
CA ASN A 93 7.22 13.54 5.71
C ASN A 93 8.49 13.95 6.46
N ASN A 94 9.60 13.96 5.76
CA ASN A 94 10.94 14.23 6.32
C ASN A 94 11.27 15.72 6.33
N CYS A 95 10.26 16.60 6.46
CA CYS A 95 10.50 18.05 6.49
C CYS A 95 9.46 18.79 7.36
N PRO A 96 9.76 20.07 7.73
CA PRO A 96 8.87 20.90 8.55
C PRO A 96 7.69 21.52 7.78
N GLN A 97 7.55 21.26 6.49
CA GLN A 97 6.43 21.72 5.68
C GLN A 97 5.48 20.58 5.36
N LYS A 98 4.23 20.93 5.11
CA LYS A 98 3.25 19.98 4.61
C LYS A 98 3.62 19.50 3.22
N ILE A 99 3.48 18.20 2.98
CA ILE A 99 3.59 17.59 1.66
C ILE A 99 2.20 17.45 1.04
N VAL A 100 2.13 17.72 -0.25
CA VAL A 100 0.97 17.38 -1.10
C VAL A 100 1.51 16.69 -2.34
N ALA A 101 1.12 15.43 -2.55
CA ALA A 101 1.56 14.63 -3.68
C ALA A 101 0.35 14.10 -4.48
N ASN A 102 0.32 14.40 -5.77
CA ASN A 102 -0.61 13.79 -6.71
C ASN A 102 0.06 12.62 -7.41
N ASN A 103 -0.73 11.66 -7.87
CA ASN A 103 -0.23 10.53 -8.65
C ASN A 103 0.94 9.78 -8.00
N LEU A 104 1.00 9.77 -6.65
CA LEU A 104 2.02 9.02 -5.93
C LEU A 104 1.73 7.53 -6.08
N CYS A 105 2.76 6.77 -6.45
CA CYS A 105 2.67 5.37 -6.81
C CYS A 105 3.68 4.51 -6.05
N PHE A 106 3.37 3.20 -5.99
CA PHE A 106 4.26 2.14 -5.53
C PHE A 106 4.58 1.19 -6.68
N GLY A 107 5.86 0.85 -6.82
CA GLY A 107 6.37 -0.16 -7.73
C GLY A 107 7.32 -1.11 -7.02
N PHE A 108 7.57 -2.28 -7.63
CA PHE A 108 8.67 -3.15 -7.22
C PHE A 108 9.24 -3.87 -8.43
N CYS A 109 10.52 -4.20 -8.34
CA CYS A 109 11.22 -4.94 -9.37
C CYS A 109 11.09 -6.45 -9.15
N THR A 110 11.20 -7.20 -10.25
CA THR A 110 11.22 -8.67 -10.22
C THR A 110 12.24 -9.21 -11.20
N PRO A 111 12.69 -10.46 -10.99
CA PRO A 111 12.40 -11.31 -9.84
C PRO A 111 12.97 -10.70 -8.56
N TYR A 112 12.47 -11.15 -7.38
CA TYR A 112 12.99 -10.66 -6.09
C TYR A 112 14.51 -10.94 -5.97
N ASN A 113 15.23 -10.15 -5.19
CA ASN A 113 16.71 -10.08 -5.20
C ASN A 113 17.42 -11.41 -4.99
N SER A 114 16.90 -12.28 -4.12
CA SER A 114 17.48 -13.61 -3.88
C SER A 114 17.02 -14.70 -4.87
N ASN A 115 16.33 -14.33 -5.95
CA ASN A 115 15.97 -15.29 -7.01
C ASN A 115 17.13 -15.45 -8.00
N GLY A 116 17.69 -16.65 -8.08
CA GLY A 116 18.80 -16.95 -8.99
C GLY A 116 18.44 -16.97 -10.49
N ASN A 117 17.14 -17.07 -10.84
CA ASN A 117 16.67 -16.95 -12.22
C ASN A 117 16.45 -15.49 -12.57
N ASN A 118 17.49 -14.83 -13.01
CA ASN A 118 17.49 -13.41 -13.27
C ASN A 118 17.98 -13.11 -14.68
N ARG A 119 17.17 -12.40 -15.45
CA ARG A 119 17.48 -11.94 -16.81
C ARG A 119 17.70 -10.43 -16.89
N ASN A 120 17.76 -9.78 -15.72
CA ASN A 120 17.94 -8.33 -15.66
C ASN A 120 19.41 -7.91 -15.70
N TYR A 121 20.34 -8.86 -15.85
CA TYR A 121 21.77 -8.59 -15.98
C TYR A 121 22.29 -9.02 -17.34
N ASP A 122 23.16 -8.22 -17.92
CA ASP A 122 23.91 -8.55 -19.12
C ASP A 122 25.15 -9.41 -18.81
N ASP A 123 25.89 -9.77 -19.84
CA ASP A 123 27.13 -10.58 -19.73
C ASP A 123 28.25 -9.83 -18.99
N ALA A 124 28.19 -8.51 -18.87
CA ALA A 124 29.12 -7.68 -18.10
C ALA A 124 28.71 -7.53 -16.61
N GLY A 125 27.56 -8.07 -16.22
CA GLY A 125 27.03 -7.99 -14.86
C GLY A 125 26.39 -6.64 -14.53
N GLN A 126 25.87 -5.93 -15.54
CA GLN A 126 25.14 -4.67 -15.36
C GLN A 126 23.63 -4.87 -15.58
N LEU A 127 22.82 -4.06 -14.94
CA LEU A 127 21.38 -4.07 -15.15
C LEU A 127 21.04 -3.61 -16.57
N VAL A 128 20.31 -4.43 -17.32
CA VAL A 128 20.04 -4.18 -18.75
C VAL A 128 19.20 -2.94 -19.02
N TYR A 129 18.52 -2.38 -18.02
CA TYR A 129 17.72 -1.15 -18.10
C TYR A 129 18.43 0.09 -17.56
N GLU A 130 19.61 -0.06 -16.93
CA GLU A 130 20.36 1.06 -16.35
C GLU A 130 20.73 2.12 -17.40
N ALA A 131 21.19 1.68 -18.58
CA ALA A 131 21.56 2.58 -19.67
C ALA A 131 20.37 3.32 -20.32
N GLU A 132 19.14 2.87 -20.09
CA GLU A 132 17.91 3.45 -20.64
C GLU A 132 17.20 4.35 -19.61
N ASP A 133 17.77 4.54 -18.44
CA ASP A 133 17.33 5.45 -17.37
C ASP A 133 15.88 5.22 -16.91
N PHE A 134 15.52 3.96 -16.68
CA PHE A 134 14.23 3.59 -16.10
C PHE A 134 14.34 2.40 -15.14
N THR A 135 13.34 2.26 -14.28
CA THR A 135 13.16 1.10 -13.39
C THR A 135 11.89 0.35 -13.76
N PRO A 136 11.96 -0.99 -13.95
CA PRO A 136 10.81 -1.78 -14.34
C PRO A 136 9.91 -2.10 -13.14
N ALA A 137 8.62 -1.71 -13.19
CA ALA A 137 7.61 -2.12 -12.23
C ALA A 137 6.84 -3.34 -12.74
N LEU A 138 7.00 -4.50 -12.10
CA LEU A 138 6.36 -5.74 -12.54
C LEU A 138 4.91 -5.85 -12.11
N ASN A 139 4.11 -6.48 -12.96
CA ASN A 139 2.70 -6.82 -12.76
C ASN A 139 1.80 -5.64 -12.44
N GLY A 140 2.32 -4.42 -12.57
CA GLY A 140 1.56 -3.21 -12.35
C GLY A 140 2.02 -2.39 -11.15
N ILE A 141 1.25 -1.37 -10.87
CA ILE A 141 1.52 -0.36 -9.84
C ILE A 141 0.29 -0.17 -8.96
N TRP A 142 0.53 0.28 -7.73
CA TRP A 142 -0.52 0.83 -6.87
C TRP A 142 -0.36 2.34 -6.78
N TYR A 143 -1.45 3.08 -6.66
CA TYR A 143 -1.42 4.53 -6.60
C TYR A 143 -2.52 5.12 -5.72
N PHE A 144 -2.27 6.30 -5.18
CA PHE A 144 -3.29 7.10 -4.50
C PHE A 144 -4.20 7.75 -5.55
N PRO A 145 -5.53 7.55 -5.47
CA PRO A 145 -6.45 8.05 -6.49
C PRO A 145 -6.70 9.56 -6.42
N GLY A 146 -6.23 10.23 -5.36
CA GLY A 146 -6.30 11.68 -5.16
C GLY A 146 -5.00 12.22 -4.57
N SER A 147 -5.00 13.47 -4.12
CA SER A 147 -3.85 14.06 -3.45
C SER A 147 -3.58 13.38 -2.12
N LEU A 148 -2.37 12.84 -1.94
CA LEU A 148 -1.88 12.46 -0.62
C LEU A 148 -1.37 13.70 0.10
N VAL A 149 -1.89 13.95 1.30
CA VAL A 149 -1.45 15.04 2.17
C VAL A 149 -0.76 14.44 3.39
N ILE A 150 0.48 14.85 3.65
CA ILE A 150 1.22 14.42 4.84
C ILE A 150 1.64 15.66 5.63
N GLU A 151 1.14 15.77 6.85
CA GLU A 151 1.49 16.88 7.73
C GLU A 151 2.98 16.82 8.11
N PRO A 152 3.59 17.95 8.56
CA PRO A 152 4.99 17.99 8.95
C PRO A 152 5.35 16.89 9.96
N TRP A 153 6.47 16.19 9.75
CA TRP A 153 6.98 15.15 10.66
C TRP A 153 5.98 14.03 10.97
N SER A 154 5.06 13.78 10.04
CA SER A 154 4.01 12.79 10.18
C SER A 154 4.20 11.62 9.22
N GLN A 155 3.57 10.51 9.54
CA GLN A 155 3.63 9.30 8.72
C GLN A 155 2.27 8.93 8.13
N VAL A 156 2.32 8.18 7.04
CA VAL A 156 1.19 7.52 6.40
C VAL A 156 1.45 6.03 6.36
N VAL A 157 0.56 5.25 6.95
CA VAL A 157 0.63 3.79 6.93
C VAL A 157 -0.18 3.27 5.75
N VAL A 158 0.45 2.48 4.88
CA VAL A 158 -0.19 1.80 3.76
C VAL A 158 -0.14 0.30 3.99
N ASN A 159 -1.28 -0.30 4.33
CA ASN A 159 -1.39 -1.75 4.40
C ASN A 159 -1.35 -2.35 3.00
N VAL A 160 -0.50 -3.35 2.78
CA VAL A 160 -0.37 -4.02 1.47
C VAL A 160 -1.39 -5.15 1.34
N HIS A 161 -1.60 -5.92 2.41
CA HIS A 161 -2.55 -7.02 2.45
C HIS A 161 -3.25 -7.08 3.82
N GLY A 162 -4.54 -7.42 3.82
CA GLY A 162 -5.26 -7.69 5.07
C GLY A 162 -5.57 -6.45 5.90
N ALA A 163 -6.26 -5.46 5.31
CA ALA A 163 -6.63 -4.20 5.97
C ALA A 163 -7.74 -4.39 7.04
N ILE A 164 -7.50 -5.28 7.98
CA ILE A 164 -8.39 -5.66 9.11
C ILE A 164 -7.57 -5.77 10.40
N ASN A 165 -8.21 -6.07 11.51
CA ASN A 165 -7.50 -6.39 12.73
C ASN A 165 -6.94 -7.83 12.65
N ASN A 166 -5.74 -8.00 12.13
CA ASN A 166 -5.09 -9.30 12.01
C ASN A 166 -4.67 -9.90 13.37
N THR A 167 -4.54 -9.07 14.43
CA THR A 167 -4.16 -9.57 15.77
C THR A 167 -5.22 -10.47 16.40
N LEU A 168 -6.45 -10.47 15.88
CA LEU A 168 -7.50 -11.39 16.30
C LEU A 168 -7.22 -12.84 15.89
N THR A 169 -6.36 -13.05 14.89
CA THR A 169 -6.02 -14.38 14.37
C THR A 169 -4.54 -14.72 14.60
N TYR A 170 -3.66 -13.72 14.54
CA TYR A 170 -2.21 -13.87 14.65
C TYR A 170 -1.70 -12.82 15.64
N SER A 171 -1.36 -13.24 16.87
CA SER A 171 -1.01 -12.33 17.96
C SER A 171 0.21 -11.44 17.67
N GLN A 172 1.10 -11.89 16.78
CA GLN A 172 2.29 -11.18 16.38
C GLN A 172 2.11 -10.30 15.12
N SER A 173 0.89 -10.23 14.58
CA SER A 173 0.55 -9.36 13.45
C SER A 173 0.22 -7.93 13.92
N VAL A 174 -0.19 -7.09 12.98
CA VAL A 174 -0.59 -5.70 13.18
C VAL A 174 -2.12 -5.58 13.15
N ASN A 175 -2.66 -4.69 13.96
CA ASN A 175 -4.04 -4.23 13.81
C ASN A 175 -4.10 -3.10 12.78
N TYR A 176 -4.52 -3.44 11.55
CA TYR A 176 -4.68 -2.45 10.49
C TYR A 176 -6.08 -1.80 10.46
N ALA A 177 -7.00 -2.17 11.34
CA ALA A 177 -8.31 -1.53 11.45
C ALA A 177 -8.18 -0.15 12.13
N ASN A 178 -7.72 0.85 11.38
CA ASN A 178 -7.47 2.21 11.82
C ASN A 178 -7.95 3.20 10.75
N ALA A 179 -8.71 4.23 11.16
CA ALA A 179 -9.30 5.21 10.25
C ALA A 179 -8.25 6.04 9.49
N ASP A 180 -7.05 6.20 10.06
CA ASP A 180 -5.97 7.01 9.48
C ASP A 180 -5.10 6.20 8.51
N TYR A 181 -5.31 4.87 8.40
CA TYR A 181 -4.50 4.03 7.53
C TYR A 181 -5.08 3.95 6.13
N TYR A 182 -4.19 3.84 5.17
CA TYR A 182 -4.49 3.53 3.77
C TYR A 182 -4.31 2.04 3.51
N CYS A 183 -4.96 1.55 2.46
CA CYS A 183 -4.81 0.15 2.07
C CYS A 183 -4.81 -0.05 0.57
N MET A 184 -4.01 -1.01 0.12
CA MET A 184 -4.05 -1.52 -1.24
C MET A 184 -5.27 -2.43 -1.39
N TYR A 185 -6.41 -1.85 -1.79
CA TYR A 185 -7.66 -2.58 -1.99
C TYR A 185 -8.40 -2.08 -3.22
N ASP A 186 -8.28 -2.82 -4.32
CA ASP A 186 -8.94 -2.55 -5.60
C ASP A 186 -9.31 -3.88 -6.29
N PRO A 187 -10.40 -4.53 -5.85
CA PRO A 187 -10.79 -5.84 -6.39
C PRO A 187 -11.17 -5.78 -7.88
N GLU A 188 -11.56 -4.61 -8.41
CA GLU A 188 -11.91 -4.40 -9.80
C GLU A 188 -10.69 -4.43 -10.71
N SER A 189 -9.51 -4.09 -10.22
CA SER A 189 -8.24 -4.22 -10.95
C SER A 189 -7.88 -5.67 -11.28
N GLY A 190 -8.47 -6.63 -10.53
CA GLY A 190 -8.14 -8.05 -10.59
C GLY A 190 -7.22 -8.52 -9.45
N TYR A 191 -6.75 -7.64 -8.56
CA TYR A 191 -6.17 -8.02 -7.27
C TYR A 191 -7.32 -8.31 -6.29
N ASN A 192 -7.85 -9.53 -6.32
CA ASN A 192 -9.10 -9.90 -5.66
C ASN A 192 -9.04 -11.22 -4.88
N GLN A 193 -7.85 -11.71 -4.55
CA GLN A 193 -7.71 -12.90 -3.70
C GLN A 193 -8.06 -12.55 -2.25
N THR A 194 -9.19 -13.03 -1.76
CA THR A 194 -9.76 -12.64 -0.46
C THR A 194 -8.89 -12.97 0.74
N SER A 195 -7.96 -13.94 0.63
CA SER A 195 -6.98 -14.23 1.70
C SER A 195 -5.90 -13.14 1.85
N TYR A 196 -5.69 -12.32 0.81
CA TYR A 196 -4.79 -11.16 0.84
C TYR A 196 -5.57 -9.85 0.93
N TYR A 197 -6.73 -9.80 0.29
CA TYR A 197 -7.60 -8.61 0.22
C TYR A 197 -8.99 -8.95 0.78
N PRO A 198 -9.12 -9.22 2.09
CA PRO A 198 -10.43 -9.22 2.71
C PRO A 198 -11.04 -7.81 2.58
N THR A 199 -12.36 -7.72 2.68
CA THR A 199 -13.00 -6.39 2.77
C THR A 199 -12.34 -5.61 3.91
N PRO A 200 -11.82 -4.38 3.65
CA PRO A 200 -11.22 -3.56 4.69
C PRO A 200 -12.20 -3.32 5.86
N ALA A 201 -11.63 -3.13 7.04
CA ALA A 201 -12.44 -2.79 8.21
C ALA A 201 -13.26 -1.51 7.98
N ASP A 202 -14.53 -1.51 8.40
CA ASP A 202 -15.47 -0.41 8.16
C ASP A 202 -15.01 0.96 8.65
N ILE A 203 -14.05 0.99 9.59
CA ILE A 203 -13.46 2.23 10.09
C ILE A 203 -12.54 2.92 9.07
N ILE A 204 -12.01 2.18 8.09
CA ILE A 204 -11.14 2.72 7.04
C ILE A 204 -12.03 3.37 5.97
N PRO A 205 -11.93 4.69 5.74
CA PRO A 205 -12.75 5.34 4.73
C PRO A 205 -12.36 4.87 3.31
N THR A 206 -13.32 4.78 2.43
CA THR A 206 -13.09 4.34 1.03
C THR A 206 -12.15 5.26 0.25
N SER A 207 -12.05 6.54 0.65
CA SER A 207 -11.05 7.48 0.11
C SER A 207 -9.60 7.09 0.43
N HIS A 208 -9.40 6.16 1.38
CA HIS A 208 -8.08 5.61 1.74
C HIS A 208 -7.76 4.30 1.00
N TYR A 209 -8.61 3.88 0.06
CA TYR A 209 -8.33 2.71 -0.79
C TYR A 209 -7.51 3.13 -1.99
N LEU A 210 -6.30 2.57 -2.12
CA LEU A 210 -5.47 2.75 -3.30
C LEU A 210 -6.09 2.02 -4.49
N ARG A 211 -5.79 2.51 -5.68
CA ARG A 211 -6.15 1.89 -6.96
C ARG A 211 -4.93 1.22 -7.57
N ALA A 212 -5.18 0.29 -8.49
CA ALA A 212 -4.11 -0.44 -9.16
C ALA A 212 -4.26 -0.46 -10.68
N VAL A 213 -3.12 -0.35 -11.37
CA VAL A 213 -2.99 -0.85 -12.74
C VAL A 213 -2.33 -2.22 -12.65
N LYS A 214 -2.96 -3.24 -13.22
CA LYS A 214 -2.54 -4.63 -13.06
C LYS A 214 -2.28 -5.32 -14.39
N TYR A 215 -1.19 -6.05 -14.44
CA TYR A 215 -0.86 -7.01 -15.50
C TYR A 215 -0.78 -8.44 -14.94
N GLY A 216 -0.79 -9.41 -15.85
CA GLY A 216 -0.66 -10.82 -15.50
C GLY A 216 -1.88 -11.46 -14.86
N GLN A 217 -1.74 -12.73 -14.47
CA GLN A 217 -2.83 -13.57 -13.96
C GLN A 217 -2.90 -13.62 -12.43
N GLY A 218 -1.87 -13.11 -11.74
CA GLY A 218 -1.82 -13.10 -10.27
C GLY A 218 -3.01 -12.36 -9.68
N LYS A 219 -3.58 -12.88 -8.59
CA LYS A 219 -4.73 -12.26 -7.90
C LYS A 219 -4.32 -11.50 -6.65
N ALA A 220 -3.03 -11.43 -6.38
CA ALA A 220 -2.42 -10.62 -5.33
C ALA A 220 -1.13 -9.99 -5.86
N TRP A 221 -0.81 -8.78 -5.38
CA TRP A 221 0.45 -8.12 -5.72
C TRP A 221 1.61 -8.90 -5.11
N PRO A 222 2.56 -9.37 -5.93
CA PRO A 222 3.51 -10.37 -5.48
C PRO A 222 4.74 -9.76 -4.79
N LEU A 223 4.54 -8.72 -3.95
CA LEU A 223 5.63 -8.17 -3.15
C LEU A 223 6.27 -9.29 -2.31
N SER A 224 7.56 -9.55 -2.58
CA SER A 224 8.28 -10.67 -1.98
C SER A 224 8.34 -10.59 -0.46
N VAL A 225 8.18 -11.74 0.21
CA VAL A 225 8.42 -11.87 1.65
C VAL A 225 9.90 -12.06 1.98
N PHE A 226 10.75 -12.25 0.96
CA PHE A 226 12.17 -12.57 1.14
C PHE A 226 13.08 -11.38 0.91
N SER A 227 12.97 -10.74 -0.25
CA SER A 227 13.95 -9.77 -0.71
C SER A 227 13.37 -8.90 -1.84
N PRO A 228 12.38 -8.05 -1.55
CA PRO A 228 11.84 -7.15 -2.57
C PRO A 228 12.81 -5.99 -2.87
N ALA A 229 12.79 -5.48 -4.09
CA ALA A 229 13.25 -4.15 -4.41
C ALA A 229 12.01 -3.27 -4.61
N LEU A 230 11.72 -2.41 -3.65
CA LEU A 230 10.52 -1.58 -3.57
C LEU A 230 10.89 -0.12 -3.82
N PHE A 231 10.04 0.62 -4.52
CA PHE A 231 10.23 2.05 -4.72
C PHE A 231 8.88 2.79 -4.74
N ILE A 232 8.95 4.08 -4.43
CA ILE A 232 7.86 5.03 -4.59
C ILE A 232 8.24 6.05 -5.66
N PHE A 233 7.26 6.49 -6.41
CA PHE A 233 7.48 7.45 -7.48
C PHE A 233 6.24 8.32 -7.71
N GLN A 234 6.46 9.53 -8.23
CA GLN A 234 5.38 10.40 -8.66
C GLN A 234 5.26 10.37 -10.17
N MET A 235 4.12 9.93 -10.67
CA MET A 235 3.87 9.94 -12.10
C MET A 235 3.62 11.36 -12.60
N GLN A 236 4.36 11.76 -13.62
CA GLN A 236 4.30 13.09 -14.23
C GLN A 236 3.62 12.99 -15.60
N ASP A 237 3.06 14.12 -16.07
CA ASP A 237 2.48 14.29 -17.40
C ASP A 237 1.32 13.34 -17.80
N ALA A 238 0.92 12.42 -16.94
CA ALA A 238 -0.19 11.50 -17.15
C ALA A 238 -0.78 11.03 -15.81
N THR A 239 -1.98 10.49 -15.83
CA THR A 239 -2.50 9.76 -14.68
C THR A 239 -1.88 8.35 -14.61
N PRO A 240 -1.79 7.75 -13.40
CA PRO A 240 -1.28 6.38 -13.26
C PRO A 240 -2.04 5.35 -14.11
N LEU A 241 -3.34 5.54 -14.29
CA LEU A 241 -4.15 4.66 -15.13
C LEU A 241 -3.81 4.82 -16.60
N GLU A 242 -3.75 6.05 -17.11
CA GLU A 242 -3.43 6.32 -18.52
C GLU A 242 -2.02 5.84 -18.88
N TYR A 243 -1.03 6.16 -18.07
CA TYR A 243 0.35 5.77 -18.31
C TYR A 243 0.52 4.25 -18.19
N GLY A 244 0.00 3.67 -17.12
CA GLY A 244 0.18 2.25 -16.82
C GLY A 244 -0.57 1.32 -17.79
N MET A 245 -1.66 1.78 -18.41
CA MET A 245 -2.41 1.03 -19.41
C MET A 245 -1.89 1.23 -20.84
N ASN A 246 -0.96 2.14 -21.06
CA ASN A 246 -0.39 2.37 -22.37
C ASN A 246 0.66 1.28 -22.70
N ALA A 247 0.43 0.53 -23.77
CA ALA A 247 1.31 -0.56 -24.21
C ALA A 247 2.73 -0.07 -24.60
N ASP A 248 2.88 1.19 -25.01
CA ASP A 248 4.18 1.78 -25.36
C ASP A 248 5.08 1.97 -24.12
N ASN A 249 4.50 1.99 -22.93
CA ASN A 249 5.23 2.11 -21.67
C ASN A 249 5.58 0.75 -21.06
N LEU A 250 5.34 -0.36 -21.78
CA LEU A 250 5.68 -1.68 -21.30
C LEU A 250 7.11 -2.08 -21.71
N TRP A 251 7.74 -2.78 -20.80
CA TRP A 251 9.05 -3.39 -21.00
C TRP A 251 9.02 -4.87 -20.63
N TYR A 252 9.86 -5.64 -21.27
CA TYR A 252 10.00 -7.08 -21.05
C TYR A 252 11.47 -7.44 -20.87
N SER A 253 11.78 -8.23 -19.84
CA SER A 253 13.16 -8.69 -19.62
C SER A 253 13.68 -9.46 -20.85
N PRO A 254 14.97 -9.40 -21.16
CA PRO A 254 15.55 -10.07 -22.31
C PRO A 254 15.17 -11.55 -22.39
N GLY A 255 14.62 -11.96 -23.54
CA GLY A 255 14.20 -13.33 -23.81
C GLY A 255 12.90 -13.77 -23.14
N GLU A 256 12.16 -12.88 -22.47
CA GLU A 256 10.80 -13.15 -22.02
C GLU A 256 9.77 -12.96 -23.14
N ALA A 257 8.63 -13.63 -23.01
CA ALA A 257 7.52 -13.43 -23.95
C ALA A 257 6.89 -12.05 -23.74
N HIS A 258 6.47 -11.40 -24.84
CA HIS A 258 5.76 -10.14 -24.79
C HIS A 258 4.26 -10.40 -24.50
N ASP A 259 3.94 -10.76 -23.27
CA ASP A 259 2.60 -11.04 -22.79
C ASP A 259 2.34 -10.36 -21.44
N ALA A 260 1.08 -10.42 -20.97
CA ALA A 260 0.70 -9.76 -19.72
C ALA A 260 1.40 -10.33 -18.48
N ILE A 261 1.95 -11.56 -18.52
CA ILE A 261 2.60 -12.18 -17.35
C ILE A 261 3.98 -11.56 -17.12
N HIS A 262 4.66 -11.21 -18.21
CA HIS A 262 6.04 -10.70 -18.21
C HIS A 262 6.09 -9.16 -18.38
N ALA A 263 4.91 -8.52 -18.43
CA ALA A 263 4.83 -7.07 -18.61
C ALA A 263 5.33 -6.32 -17.37
N ASN A 264 6.26 -5.44 -17.58
CA ASN A 264 6.73 -4.44 -16.62
C ASN A 264 6.34 -3.06 -17.13
N ILE A 265 5.93 -2.16 -16.27
CA ILE A 265 5.74 -0.75 -16.61
C ILE A 265 7.11 -0.07 -16.49
N ARG A 266 7.54 0.65 -17.53
CA ARG A 266 8.77 1.47 -17.51
C ARG A 266 8.51 2.70 -16.65
N ILE A 267 9.23 2.85 -15.56
CA ILE A 267 9.16 4.04 -14.71
C ILE A 267 10.45 4.83 -14.89
N PRO A 268 10.41 6.04 -15.48
CA PRO A 268 11.58 6.91 -15.57
C PRO A 268 12.23 7.11 -14.20
N ASN A 269 13.55 6.99 -14.10
CA ASN A 269 14.24 7.11 -12.82
C ASN A 269 14.04 8.50 -12.17
N GLU A 270 13.89 9.54 -12.98
CA GLU A 270 13.61 10.91 -12.51
C GLU A 270 12.25 11.07 -11.80
N TRP A 271 11.34 10.09 -11.94
CA TRP A 271 10.06 10.08 -11.23
C TRP A 271 10.15 9.39 -9.87
N ILE A 272 11.22 8.64 -9.63
CA ILE A 272 11.40 7.86 -8.40
C ILE A 272 11.85 8.82 -7.29
N ILE A 273 11.12 8.76 -6.17
CA ILE A 273 11.33 9.61 -5.02
C ILE A 273 12.24 8.91 -4.01
N ASP A 274 11.99 7.61 -3.77
CA ASP A 274 12.75 6.83 -2.80
C ASP A 274 12.65 5.33 -3.14
N GLY A 275 13.66 4.55 -2.78
CA GLY A 275 13.73 3.12 -3.01
C GLY A 275 14.39 2.36 -1.87
N VAL A 276 14.06 1.08 -1.76
CA VAL A 276 14.67 0.18 -0.76
C VAL A 276 15.02 -1.15 -1.41
N GLU A 277 16.30 -1.47 -1.39
CA GLU A 277 16.86 -2.74 -1.88
C GLU A 277 16.97 -3.75 -0.73
N VAL A 278 16.02 -4.69 -0.65
CA VAL A 278 15.99 -5.68 0.44
C VAL A 278 16.68 -6.95 0.03
N TYR A 279 17.67 -7.38 0.79
CA TYR A 279 18.37 -8.64 0.63
C TYR A 279 17.89 -9.69 1.63
N SER A 280 17.81 -10.94 1.18
CA SER A 280 17.49 -12.06 2.07
C SER A 280 18.68 -12.39 2.97
N ALA A 281 18.48 -12.35 4.29
CA ALA A 281 19.49 -12.78 5.26
C ALA A 281 19.75 -14.30 5.20
N ALA A 282 18.75 -15.08 4.77
CA ALA A 282 18.85 -16.55 4.64
C ALA A 282 19.56 -17.00 3.36
N GLU A 283 19.54 -16.16 2.29
CA GLU A 283 20.02 -16.52 0.95
C GLU A 283 21.11 -15.53 0.47
N LYS A 284 22.06 -15.21 1.35
CA LYS A 284 23.04 -14.12 1.16
C LYS A 284 23.75 -14.15 -0.17
N GLU A 285 24.18 -15.34 -0.61
CA GLU A 285 24.98 -15.53 -1.84
C GLU A 285 24.15 -15.41 -3.13
N LYS A 286 22.81 -15.36 -3.02
CA LYS A 286 21.92 -15.29 -4.19
C LYS A 286 21.41 -13.89 -4.49
N ASN A 287 21.60 -12.98 -3.54
CA ASN A 287 21.06 -11.63 -3.68
C ASN A 287 21.79 -10.87 -4.80
N LEU A 288 20.99 -10.24 -5.66
CA LEU A 288 21.45 -9.36 -6.73
C LEU A 288 20.54 -8.13 -6.75
N LYS A 289 21.12 -6.95 -6.87
CA LYS A 289 20.39 -5.68 -6.94
C LYS A 289 19.38 -5.62 -8.10
N ARG A 290 18.37 -4.79 -7.93
CA ARG A 290 17.35 -4.46 -8.95
C ARG A 290 17.22 -2.96 -9.17
N LEU A 291 17.50 -2.15 -8.14
CA LEU A 291 17.54 -0.71 -8.26
C LEU A 291 18.93 -0.28 -8.74
N THR A 292 18.97 0.74 -9.58
CA THR A 292 20.22 1.37 -10.02
C THR A 292 20.85 2.16 -8.89
N ALA A 293 22.15 2.45 -8.98
CA ALA A 293 22.89 3.06 -7.87
C ALA A 293 22.49 4.52 -7.60
N ASP A 294 21.86 5.20 -8.55
CA ASP A 294 21.30 6.54 -8.40
C ASP A 294 20.00 6.54 -7.58
N ILE A 295 19.25 5.42 -7.59
CA ILE A 295 18.04 5.26 -6.78
C ILE A 295 18.38 4.71 -5.40
N ASP A 296 19.19 3.64 -5.35
CA ASP A 296 19.66 3.02 -4.11
C ASP A 296 21.04 2.39 -4.34
N ALA A 297 22.08 2.99 -3.79
CA ALA A 297 23.45 2.49 -3.95
C ALA A 297 23.73 1.24 -3.12
N GLY A 298 22.94 1.02 -2.05
CA GLY A 298 23.15 -0.04 -1.06
C GLY A 298 22.14 -1.18 -1.12
N TYR A 299 22.02 -1.84 0.00
CA TYR A 299 21.00 -2.85 0.30
C TYR A 299 20.92 -3.08 1.82
N VAL A 300 19.78 -3.61 2.29
CA VAL A 300 19.60 -3.97 3.69
C VAL A 300 19.11 -5.42 3.81
N TYR A 301 19.66 -6.18 4.76
CA TYR A 301 19.24 -7.56 5.02
C TYR A 301 17.95 -7.62 5.84
N LEU A 302 17.05 -8.55 5.46
CA LEU A 302 15.83 -8.86 6.20
C LEU A 302 15.84 -10.33 6.63
N THR A 303 15.58 -10.58 7.93
CA THR A 303 15.24 -11.89 8.48
C THR A 303 13.73 -12.06 8.41
N ASN A 304 13.24 -12.73 7.37
CA ASN A 304 11.81 -12.91 7.13
C ASN A 304 11.15 -13.94 8.06
N LYS A 305 9.81 -13.97 8.08
CA LYS A 305 8.94 -14.91 8.84
C LYS A 305 8.91 -14.70 10.36
N LEU A 306 9.64 -13.74 10.89
CA LEU A 306 9.78 -13.50 12.33
C LEU A 306 9.05 -12.23 12.81
N GLY A 307 8.37 -11.52 11.92
CA GLY A 307 7.72 -10.24 12.25
C GLY A 307 8.70 -9.07 12.31
N HIS A 308 9.90 -9.25 11.75
CA HIS A 308 10.90 -8.20 11.64
C HIS A 308 10.52 -7.19 10.54
N SER A 309 10.95 -5.95 10.70
CA SER A 309 10.81 -4.89 9.71
C SER A 309 12.16 -4.24 9.42
N LEU A 310 12.20 -3.47 8.34
CA LEU A 310 13.31 -2.59 8.00
C LEU A 310 12.88 -1.16 8.30
N TYR A 311 13.64 -0.47 9.14
CA TYR A 311 13.30 0.84 9.65
C TYR A 311 14.42 1.82 9.31
N ARG A 312 14.05 3.04 8.90
CA ARG A 312 15.02 4.03 8.46
C ARG A 312 15.81 4.60 9.64
N ASN A 313 17.10 4.76 9.46
CA ASN A 313 18.03 5.30 10.46
C ASN A 313 17.77 6.80 10.69
N VAL A 314 17.89 7.20 11.94
CA VAL A 314 17.79 8.62 12.30
C VAL A 314 19.04 9.37 11.82
N ASP A 315 18.84 10.54 11.21
CA ASP A 315 19.91 11.53 11.08
C ASP A 315 20.09 12.22 12.43
N GLN A 316 21.14 11.80 13.15
CA GLN A 316 21.39 12.27 14.50
C GLN A 316 21.67 13.77 14.54
N GLU A 317 22.52 14.26 13.64
CA GLU A 317 22.95 15.65 13.64
C GLU A 317 21.77 16.60 13.39
N GLU A 318 20.99 16.33 12.35
CA GLU A 318 19.82 17.14 12.01
C GLU A 318 18.72 17.02 13.08
N THR A 319 18.50 15.83 13.64
CA THR A 319 17.49 15.60 14.69
C THR A 319 17.85 16.32 15.99
N GLU A 320 19.10 16.27 16.41
CA GLU A 320 19.60 16.95 17.62
C GLU A 320 19.68 18.46 17.46
N ALA A 321 19.87 18.95 16.24
CA ALA A 321 19.91 20.38 15.92
C ALA A 321 18.56 21.08 16.06
N MET A 322 17.43 20.33 16.07
CA MET A 322 16.09 20.91 16.22
C MET A 322 15.84 21.41 17.64
N PRO A 323 15.61 22.72 17.86
CA PRO A 323 15.39 23.25 19.20
C PRO A 323 14.19 22.64 19.93
N GLU A 324 13.15 22.28 19.19
CA GLU A 324 11.92 21.66 19.71
C GLU A 324 12.14 20.25 20.26
N ASN A 325 13.26 19.60 19.94
CA ASN A 325 13.62 18.27 20.43
C ASN A 325 14.31 18.28 21.81
N ALA A 326 14.64 19.46 22.34
CA ALA A 326 15.30 19.59 23.63
C ALA A 326 14.58 18.81 24.74
N GLY A 327 15.26 17.80 25.32
CA GLY A 327 14.76 16.95 26.40
C GLY A 327 13.71 15.90 25.99
N LYS A 328 13.44 15.72 24.68
CA LYS A 328 12.48 14.75 24.18
C LYS A 328 13.12 13.49 23.61
N LEU A 329 14.37 13.57 23.15
CA LEU A 329 15.06 12.44 22.54
C LEU A 329 15.32 11.33 23.57
N VAL A 330 15.14 10.09 23.14
CA VAL A 330 15.41 8.87 23.89
C VAL A 330 16.58 8.17 23.25
N TYR A 331 17.61 7.89 24.04
CA TYR A 331 18.83 7.25 23.58
C TYR A 331 18.96 5.81 24.11
N GLY A 332 19.89 5.05 23.55
CA GLY A 332 20.21 3.69 23.95
C GLY A 332 19.60 2.61 23.04
N TYR A 333 19.08 2.99 21.90
CA TYR A 333 18.60 2.04 20.89
C TYR A 333 19.77 1.60 20.00
N ALA A 334 20.26 0.38 20.23
CA ALA A 334 21.52 -0.10 19.64
C ALA A 334 21.43 -0.50 18.16
N ASP A 335 20.20 -0.77 17.66
CA ASP A 335 20.01 -1.19 16.26
C ASP A 335 20.10 0.00 15.29
N ASP A 336 19.79 1.22 15.75
CA ASP A 336 20.00 2.45 14.99
C ASP A 336 21.41 3.00 15.24
N PRO A 337 22.22 3.30 14.18
CA PRO A 337 23.57 3.87 14.34
C PRO A 337 23.63 5.20 15.09
N SER A 338 22.53 5.97 15.13
CA SER A 338 22.44 7.19 15.93
C SER A 338 22.32 6.92 17.43
N GLY A 339 21.91 5.70 17.80
CA GLY A 339 21.55 5.35 19.16
C GLY A 339 20.24 5.97 19.65
N ILE A 340 19.49 6.66 18.79
CA ILE A 340 18.20 7.29 19.13
C ILE A 340 17.07 6.27 18.92
N ASP A 341 16.21 6.09 19.93
CA ASP A 341 14.93 5.42 19.78
C ASP A 341 13.92 6.41 19.18
N ALA A 342 13.75 6.34 17.86
CA ALA A 342 12.88 7.23 17.12
C ALA A 342 11.43 7.18 17.62
N GLU A 343 10.88 5.97 17.79
CA GLU A 343 9.49 5.80 18.20
C GLU A 343 9.24 6.29 19.64
N ALA A 344 10.16 5.98 20.57
CA ALA A 344 10.07 6.50 21.93
C ALA A 344 10.23 8.03 21.99
N SER A 345 11.04 8.60 21.12
CA SER A 345 11.24 10.05 20.99
C SER A 345 9.98 10.72 20.42
N ILE A 346 9.39 10.16 19.37
CA ILE A 346 8.12 10.64 18.76
C ILE A 346 7.00 10.65 19.82
N ARG A 347 6.88 9.60 20.63
CA ARG A 347 5.90 9.55 21.72
C ARG A 347 6.08 10.65 22.77
N ARG A 348 7.29 11.24 22.87
CA ARG A 348 7.57 12.42 23.70
C ARG A 348 7.37 13.75 22.96
N GLY A 349 6.91 13.68 21.71
CA GLY A 349 6.70 14.83 20.85
C GLY A 349 7.99 15.38 20.22
N ALA A 350 9.01 14.54 20.02
CA ALA A 350 10.16 14.89 19.20
C ALA A 350 9.80 14.78 17.71
N HIS A 351 10.44 15.59 16.90
CA HIS A 351 10.47 15.49 15.45
C HIS A 351 11.75 14.75 15.05
N ILE A 352 11.62 13.81 14.14
CA ILE A 352 12.75 12.99 13.70
C ILE A 352 13.08 13.32 12.25
N MET A 353 14.32 13.67 11.99
CA MET A 353 14.89 13.67 10.65
C MET A 353 15.49 12.28 10.40
N TYR A 354 15.10 11.63 9.33
CA TYR A 354 15.67 10.35 8.93
C TYR A 354 16.73 10.57 7.85
N ARG A 355 17.72 9.66 7.79
CA ARG A 355 18.71 9.65 6.71
C ARG A 355 18.04 9.37 5.37
N ASP A 356 18.54 10.02 4.35
CA ASP A 356 18.10 9.86 2.98
C ASP A 356 19.29 10.05 2.03
N TRP A 357 20.12 9.00 1.98
CA TRP A 357 21.37 9.03 1.20
C TRP A 357 21.27 8.25 -0.09
N ASN A 358 20.09 7.73 -0.43
CA ASN A 358 19.88 6.77 -1.51
C ASN A 358 20.82 5.54 -1.37
N ASP A 359 20.99 5.08 -0.15
CA ASP A 359 21.83 3.93 0.20
C ASP A 359 21.20 3.13 1.34
N SER A 360 20.45 2.09 0.99
CA SER A 360 19.78 1.24 1.98
C SER A 360 20.72 0.68 3.05
N THR A 361 22.04 0.55 2.76
CA THR A 361 23.03 0.10 3.76
C THR A 361 23.25 1.15 4.86
N GLY A 362 23.24 2.42 4.48
CA GLY A 362 23.39 3.55 5.40
C GLY A 362 22.06 4.01 5.99
N ASP A 363 20.98 3.82 5.24
CA ASP A 363 19.68 4.41 5.54
C ASP A 363 18.78 3.51 6.40
N PHE A 364 19.00 2.20 6.44
CA PHE A 364 18.09 1.26 7.13
C PHE A 364 18.82 0.33 8.09
N HIS A 365 18.09 -0.10 9.13
CA HIS A 365 18.43 -1.21 9.99
C HIS A 365 17.25 -2.19 10.13
N GLU A 366 17.54 -3.43 10.52
CA GLU A 366 16.50 -4.43 10.82
C GLU A 366 16.03 -4.25 12.27
N ARG A 367 14.70 -4.15 12.46
CA ARG A 367 14.03 -4.18 13.77
C ARG A 367 13.40 -5.54 14.01
N GLN A 368 13.38 -6.00 15.26
CA GLN A 368 12.76 -7.29 15.64
C GLN A 368 11.23 -7.29 15.58
N LYS A 369 10.59 -6.13 15.46
CA LYS A 369 9.15 -5.99 15.28
C LYS A 369 8.83 -4.70 14.54
N CYS A 370 7.72 -4.72 13.77
CA CYS A 370 7.17 -3.54 13.15
C CYS A 370 6.80 -2.47 14.21
N SER A 371 7.06 -1.20 13.92
CA SER A 371 6.78 -0.07 14.82
C SER A 371 5.30 0.03 15.22
N LEU A 372 4.40 -0.46 14.37
CA LEU A 372 2.96 -0.49 14.66
C LEU A 372 2.56 -1.53 15.73
N ARG A 373 3.50 -2.33 16.21
CA ARG A 373 3.31 -3.35 17.27
C ARG A 373 3.84 -2.91 18.63
N GLU A 374 4.16 -1.66 18.80
CA GLU A 374 4.64 -1.10 20.07
C GLU A 374 3.52 -0.69 21.02
#